data_fbed7b9380ebf2216d81bb3721f4f4c9
#
_entry.id   fbed7b9380ebf2216d81bb3721f4f4c9
#
_cell.length_a   1.000
_cell.length_b   1.000
_cell.length_c   1.000
_cell.angle_alpha   90.00
_cell.angle_beta   90.00
_cell.angle_gamma   90.00
#
_symmetry.space_group_name_H-M   'P 1'
#
loop_
_entity.id
_entity.type
_entity.pdbx_description
1 polymer ?
#
loop_
_entity_poly.entity_id
_entity_poly.type
_entity_poly.pdbx_seq_one_letter_code
_entity_poly.pdbx_strand_id
1 'polypeptide(L)'
;MSLYVITGPPCAGKSTYAREQATLNDMVVDLDRIALSIAAEETPHHSYPLAIRNTARLMRKAVIPAAIAHSKRNDSYIIDSKPTLKARAIYKRHTAVFIEITAPHKVLVARIKAERPAWVLQTLAQWYADPE
;
A
#
# COMPACT_ATOMS: atom_id res chain seq x y z
N MET A 1 -12.12 8.74 -13.45
CA MET A 1 -10.84 8.55 -14.14
C MET A 1 -9.75 9.29 -13.38
N SER A 2 -9.33 8.71 -12.30
CA SER A 2 -8.35 9.33 -11.43
C SER A 2 -7.32 8.31 -10.94
N LEU A 3 -6.12 8.80 -10.69
CA LEU A 3 -5.07 8.08 -10.00
C LEU A 3 -5.07 8.52 -8.54
N TYR A 4 -5.38 7.58 -7.64
CA TYR A 4 -5.33 7.80 -6.21
C TYR A 4 -4.12 7.12 -5.61
N VAL A 5 -3.36 7.85 -4.81
CA VAL A 5 -2.26 7.29 -4.02
C VAL A 5 -2.67 7.32 -2.56
N ILE A 6 -2.83 6.15 -1.98
CA ILE A 6 -3.31 5.99 -0.61
C ILE A 6 -2.09 5.87 0.30
N THR A 7 -1.91 6.87 1.14
CA THR A 7 -0.77 6.95 2.07
C THR A 7 -1.24 6.76 3.51
N GLY A 8 -0.31 6.51 4.39
CA GLY A 8 -0.59 6.40 5.82
C GLY A 8 0.23 5.31 6.49
N PRO A 9 0.24 5.31 7.83
CA PRO A 9 1.02 4.35 8.60
C PRO A 9 0.48 2.92 8.47
N PRO A 10 1.27 1.91 8.89
CA PRO A 10 0.82 0.52 8.92
C PRO A 10 -0.49 0.36 9.70
N CYS A 11 -1.35 -0.51 9.26
CA CYS A 11 -2.64 -0.84 9.90
C CYS A 11 -3.64 0.33 10.01
N ALA A 12 -3.46 1.40 9.26
CA ALA A 12 -4.39 2.53 9.27
C ALA A 12 -5.69 2.25 8.50
N GLY A 13 -5.74 1.18 7.68
CA GLY A 13 -6.93 0.83 6.90
C GLY A 13 -6.85 1.23 5.43
N LYS A 14 -5.65 1.42 4.89
CA LYS A 14 -5.44 1.81 3.49
C LYS A 14 -6.05 0.82 2.50
N SER A 15 -5.76 -0.47 2.68
CA SER A 15 -6.28 -1.52 1.78
C SER A 15 -7.79 -1.63 1.85
N THR A 16 -8.36 -1.54 3.03
CA THR A 16 -9.81 -1.54 3.24
C THR A 16 -10.45 -0.36 2.52
N TYR A 17 -9.91 0.84 2.71
CA TYR A 17 -10.40 2.04 2.03
C TYR A 17 -10.40 1.88 0.52
N ALA A 18 -9.27 1.46 -0.06
CA ALA A 18 -9.15 1.30 -1.50
C ALA A 18 -10.17 0.30 -2.05
N ARG A 19 -10.33 -0.85 -1.38
CA ARG A 19 -11.30 -1.88 -1.81
C ARG A 19 -12.74 -1.42 -1.69
N GLU A 20 -13.06 -0.61 -0.69
CA GLU A 20 -14.41 -0.07 -0.53
C GLU A 20 -14.76 0.96 -1.60
N GLN A 21 -13.77 1.70 -2.08
CA GLN A 21 -13.96 2.72 -3.10
C GLN A 21 -13.95 2.15 -4.52
N ALA A 22 -13.12 1.13 -4.77
CA ALA A 22 -12.90 0.59 -6.10
C ALA A 22 -14.10 -0.21 -6.61
N THR A 23 -14.39 -0.06 -7.88
CA THR A 23 -15.38 -0.86 -8.60
C THR A 23 -14.69 -1.95 -9.43
N LEU A 24 -15.49 -2.81 -10.07
CA LEU A 24 -14.95 -3.93 -10.86
C LEU A 24 -13.95 -3.50 -11.94
N ASN A 25 -14.13 -2.32 -12.52
CA ASN A 25 -13.26 -1.84 -13.60
C ASN A 25 -12.02 -1.10 -13.12
N ASP A 26 -11.87 -0.91 -11.83
CA ASP A 26 -10.76 -0.16 -11.25
C ASP A 26 -9.60 -1.09 -10.88
N MET A 27 -8.40 -0.53 -10.79
CA MET A 27 -7.22 -1.26 -10.31
C MET A 27 -6.89 -0.88 -8.90
N VAL A 28 -6.49 -1.88 -8.10
CA VAL A 28 -5.96 -1.67 -6.73
C VAL A 28 -4.60 -2.34 -6.66
N VAL A 29 -3.56 -1.54 -6.43
CA VAL A 29 -2.19 -2.03 -6.27
C VAL A 29 -1.88 -2.10 -4.78
N ASP A 30 -1.84 -3.32 -4.25
CA ASP A 30 -1.66 -3.60 -2.83
C ASP A 30 -0.59 -4.69 -2.68
N LEU A 31 0.54 -4.35 -2.06
CA LEU A 31 1.68 -5.26 -1.91
C LEU A 31 1.29 -6.56 -1.20
N ASP A 32 0.48 -6.48 -0.14
CA ASP A 32 0.09 -7.68 0.63
C ASP A 32 -0.75 -8.63 -0.21
N ARG A 33 -1.63 -8.11 -1.06
CA ARG A 33 -2.42 -8.95 -1.97
C ARG A 33 -1.56 -9.55 -3.08
N ILE A 34 -0.58 -8.83 -3.56
CA ILE A 34 0.38 -9.34 -4.55
C ILE A 34 1.17 -10.49 -3.93
N ALA A 35 1.68 -10.32 -2.71
CA ALA A 35 2.38 -11.38 -2.00
C ALA A 35 1.50 -12.61 -1.79
N LEU A 36 0.25 -12.42 -1.40
CA LEU A 36 -0.72 -13.51 -1.26
C LEU A 36 -0.91 -14.26 -2.57
N SER A 37 -0.95 -13.56 -3.70
CA SER A 37 -1.19 -14.18 -5.01
C SER A 37 -0.09 -15.13 -5.45
N ILE A 38 1.14 -14.93 -4.98
CA ILE A 38 2.29 -15.78 -5.34
C ILE A 38 2.70 -16.76 -4.23
N ALA A 39 2.17 -16.59 -3.02
CA ALA A 39 2.41 -17.52 -1.92
C ALA A 39 1.58 -18.80 -2.11
N ALA A 40 2.15 -19.94 -1.74
CA ALA A 40 1.43 -21.22 -1.84
C ALA A 40 0.25 -21.27 -0.88
N GLU A 41 0.36 -20.57 0.25
CA GLU A 41 -0.71 -20.49 1.24
C GLU A 41 -0.65 -19.15 1.98
N GLU A 42 -1.77 -18.74 2.53
CA GLU A 42 -1.86 -17.54 3.34
C GLU A 42 -1.15 -17.75 4.68
N THR A 43 -0.34 -16.77 5.09
CA THR A 43 0.31 -16.79 6.39
C THR A 43 -0.36 -15.80 7.35
N PRO A 44 -0.34 -16.08 8.67
CA PRO A 44 -0.83 -15.12 9.66
C PRO A 44 -0.04 -13.80 9.58
N HIS A 45 -0.73 -12.69 9.80
CA HIS A 45 -0.13 -11.36 9.93
C HIS A 45 0.68 -10.90 8.71
N HIS A 46 0.39 -11.44 7.51
CA HIS A 46 1.15 -11.14 6.28
C HIS A 46 2.65 -11.43 6.42
N SER A 47 2.99 -12.47 7.19
CA SER A 47 4.37 -12.84 7.51
C SER A 47 4.95 -13.80 6.45
N TYR A 48 5.15 -13.30 5.24
CA TYR A 48 5.70 -14.09 4.14
C TYR A 48 7.23 -14.15 4.18
N PRO A 49 7.83 -15.26 3.69
CA PRO A 49 9.28 -15.33 3.55
C PRO A 49 9.86 -14.19 2.72
N LEU A 50 11.12 -13.88 2.97
CA LEU A 50 11.79 -12.76 2.28
C LEU A 50 11.74 -12.89 0.76
N ALA A 51 11.91 -14.10 0.22
CA ALA A 51 11.84 -14.33 -1.23
C ALA A 51 10.46 -13.95 -1.80
N ILE A 52 9.37 -14.28 -1.10
CA ILE A 52 8.01 -13.91 -1.50
C ILE A 52 7.85 -12.39 -1.44
N ARG A 53 8.29 -11.76 -0.36
CA ARG A 53 8.19 -10.31 -0.21
C ARG A 53 8.99 -9.56 -1.28
N ASN A 54 10.19 -10.01 -1.58
CA ASN A 54 11.03 -9.38 -2.62
C ASN A 54 10.42 -9.53 -4.00
N THR A 55 9.90 -10.71 -4.32
CA THR A 55 9.22 -10.97 -5.60
C THR A 55 7.96 -10.09 -5.71
N ALA A 56 7.18 -9.98 -4.64
CA ALA A 56 5.99 -9.13 -4.61
C ALA A 56 6.35 -7.66 -4.88
N ARG A 57 7.47 -7.16 -4.34
CA ARG A 57 7.93 -5.80 -4.60
C ARG A 57 8.30 -5.59 -6.08
N LEU A 58 8.93 -6.57 -6.71
CA LEU A 58 9.23 -6.52 -8.15
C LEU A 58 7.94 -6.50 -8.98
N MET A 59 6.97 -7.32 -8.61
CA MET A 59 5.66 -7.35 -9.27
C MET A 59 4.93 -6.01 -9.11
N ARG A 60 4.94 -5.45 -7.90
CA ARG A 60 4.33 -4.15 -7.63
C ARG A 60 4.96 -3.06 -8.50
N LYS A 61 6.29 -3.05 -8.59
CA LYS A 61 7.02 -2.10 -9.43
C LYS A 61 6.61 -2.22 -10.90
N ALA A 62 6.38 -3.42 -11.39
CA ALA A 62 5.97 -3.66 -12.77
C ALA A 62 4.50 -3.24 -13.01
N VAL A 63 3.63 -3.40 -12.02
CA VAL A 63 2.19 -3.08 -12.15
C VAL A 63 1.93 -1.58 -12.12
N ILE A 64 2.73 -0.80 -11.41
CA ILE A 64 2.48 0.65 -11.23
C ILE A 64 2.33 1.40 -12.56
N PRO A 65 3.21 1.24 -13.57
CA PRO A 65 3.00 1.90 -14.85
C PRO A 65 1.68 1.55 -15.53
N ALA A 66 1.25 0.30 -15.42
CA ALA A 66 -0.02 -0.15 -15.96
C ALA A 66 -1.21 0.49 -15.22
N ALA A 67 -1.12 0.61 -13.90
CA ALA A 67 -2.15 1.27 -13.10
C ALA A 67 -2.26 2.76 -13.44
N ILE A 68 -1.13 3.42 -13.65
CA ILE A 68 -1.09 4.82 -14.08
C ILE A 68 -1.76 4.98 -15.46
N ALA A 69 -1.44 4.11 -16.39
CA ALA A 69 -2.08 4.13 -17.72
C ALA A 69 -3.58 3.87 -17.63
N HIS A 70 -3.99 2.92 -16.77
CA HIS A 70 -5.40 2.59 -16.55
C HIS A 70 -6.20 3.76 -15.96
N SER A 71 -5.56 4.61 -15.17
CA SER A 71 -6.20 5.76 -14.53
C SER A 71 -6.70 6.81 -15.52
N LYS A 72 -6.31 6.72 -16.78
CA LYS A 72 -6.83 7.59 -17.84
C LYS A 72 -8.24 7.19 -18.29
N ARG A 73 -8.67 5.99 -17.98
CA ARG A 73 -9.99 5.45 -18.40
C ARG A 73 -10.88 5.09 -17.22
N ASN A 74 -10.30 4.63 -16.14
CA ASN A 74 -10.99 4.23 -14.92
C ASN A 74 -10.23 4.79 -13.72
N ASP A 75 -10.55 4.36 -12.52
CA ASP A 75 -9.78 4.73 -11.35
C ASP A 75 -8.71 3.70 -11.06
N SER A 76 -7.57 4.16 -10.57
CA SER A 76 -6.53 3.31 -10.03
C SER A 76 -6.18 3.77 -8.62
N TYR A 77 -6.03 2.81 -7.73
CA TYR A 77 -5.66 3.03 -6.32
C TYR A 77 -4.31 2.37 -6.08
N ILE A 78 -3.29 3.17 -5.82
CA ILE A 78 -1.96 2.67 -5.48
C ILE A 78 -1.77 2.88 -3.99
N ILE A 79 -1.60 1.77 -3.25
CA ILE A 79 -1.30 1.84 -1.83
C ILE A 79 0.21 2.00 -1.69
N ASP A 80 0.62 3.15 -1.19
CA ASP A 80 2.02 3.50 -0.97
C ASP A 80 2.10 4.26 0.35
N SER A 81 2.47 3.56 1.41
CA SER A 81 2.40 4.07 2.78
C SER A 81 3.09 5.41 2.94
N LYS A 82 4.30 5.54 2.39
CA LYS A 82 5.08 6.77 2.41
C LYS A 82 5.93 6.83 1.14
N PRO A 83 5.38 7.40 0.07
CA PRO A 83 6.11 7.47 -1.19
C PRO A 83 7.44 8.19 -1.03
N THR A 84 8.48 7.68 -1.69
CA THR A 84 9.74 8.39 -1.80
C THR A 84 9.54 9.68 -2.58
N LEU A 85 10.46 10.62 -2.47
CA LEU A 85 10.41 11.86 -3.25
C LEU A 85 10.33 11.57 -4.76
N LYS A 86 11.09 10.58 -5.22
CA LYS A 86 11.07 10.16 -6.62
C LYS A 86 9.71 9.61 -7.03
N ALA A 87 9.15 8.71 -6.23
CA ALA A 87 7.82 8.14 -6.50
C ALA A 87 6.74 9.21 -6.47
N ARG A 88 6.79 10.10 -5.47
CA ARG A 88 5.84 11.21 -5.35
C ARG A 88 5.88 12.13 -6.56
N ALA A 89 7.07 12.42 -7.09
CA ALA A 89 7.22 13.22 -8.29
C ALA A 89 6.57 12.55 -9.51
N ILE A 90 6.73 11.24 -9.65
CA ILE A 90 6.09 10.48 -10.74
C ILE A 90 4.57 10.53 -10.61
N TYR A 91 4.04 10.28 -9.41
CA TYR A 91 2.59 10.33 -9.16
C TYR A 91 2.02 11.73 -9.48
N LYS A 92 2.69 12.78 -9.01
CA LYS A 92 2.27 14.17 -9.28
C LYS A 92 2.28 14.51 -10.76
N ARG A 93 3.25 13.98 -11.50
CA ARG A 93 3.32 14.17 -12.96
C ARG A 93 2.08 13.64 -13.67
N HIS A 94 1.46 12.62 -13.11
CA HIS A 94 0.23 12.00 -13.62
C HIS A 94 -1.02 12.49 -12.89
N THR A 95 -0.94 13.66 -12.23
CA THR A 95 -2.05 14.31 -11.54
C THR A 95 -2.72 13.44 -10.48
N ALA A 96 -1.92 12.69 -9.73
CA ALA A 96 -2.43 11.82 -8.67
C ALA A 96 -3.08 12.64 -7.55
N VAL A 97 -4.17 12.09 -7.02
CA VAL A 97 -4.81 12.58 -5.79
C VAL A 97 -4.27 11.76 -4.63
N PHE A 98 -3.62 12.43 -3.67
CA PHE A 98 -3.08 11.77 -2.48
C PHE A 98 -4.14 11.75 -1.39
N ILE A 99 -4.43 10.57 -0.86
CA ILE A 99 -5.38 10.37 0.23
C ILE A 99 -4.63 9.74 1.39
N GLU A 100 -4.55 10.46 2.50
CA GLU A 100 -3.93 9.95 3.71
C GLU A 100 -4.96 9.29 4.61
N ILE A 101 -4.73 8.04 4.94
CA ILE A 101 -5.54 7.26 5.88
C ILE A 101 -4.74 7.08 7.15
N THR A 102 -5.32 7.50 8.27
CA THR A 102 -4.65 7.43 9.56
C THR A 102 -5.61 6.99 10.65
N ALA A 103 -5.06 6.70 11.82
CA ALA A 103 -5.79 6.36 13.03
C ALA A 103 -4.96 6.81 14.24
N PRO A 104 -5.56 6.94 15.44
CA PRO A 104 -4.79 7.28 16.65
C PRO A 104 -3.63 6.31 16.87
N HIS A 105 -2.49 6.82 17.30
CA HIS A 105 -1.27 6.02 17.46
C HIS A 105 -1.49 4.76 18.30
N LYS A 106 -2.17 4.88 19.43
CA LYS A 106 -2.45 3.71 20.29
C LYS A 106 -3.32 2.65 19.60
N VAL A 107 -4.21 3.06 18.71
CA VAL A 107 -5.04 2.15 17.92
C VAL A 107 -4.16 1.40 16.92
N LEU A 108 -3.23 2.11 16.26
CA LEU A 108 -2.28 1.50 15.32
C LEU A 108 -1.39 0.48 16.02
N VAL A 109 -0.85 0.82 17.20
CA VAL A 109 -0.03 -0.08 17.99
C VAL A 109 -0.81 -1.34 18.37
N ALA A 110 -2.05 -1.19 18.84
CA ALA A 110 -2.89 -2.33 19.19
C ALA A 110 -3.19 -3.23 17.99
N ARG A 111 -3.49 -2.65 16.83
CA ARG A 111 -3.73 -3.41 15.59
C ARG A 111 -2.48 -4.16 15.13
N ILE A 112 -1.31 -3.53 15.20
CA ILE A 112 -0.05 -4.17 14.83
C ILE A 112 0.23 -5.36 15.74
N LYS A 113 0.08 -5.21 17.05
CA LYS A 113 0.28 -6.31 18.00
C LYS A 113 -0.67 -7.48 17.75
N ALA A 114 -1.90 -7.19 17.33
CA ALA A 114 -2.91 -8.22 17.07
C ALA A 114 -2.78 -8.88 15.70
N GLU A 115 -2.33 -8.14 14.68
CA GLU A 115 -2.50 -8.52 13.26
C GLU A 115 -1.20 -8.58 12.46
N ARG A 116 -0.07 -8.16 13.01
CA ARG A 116 1.21 -8.05 12.28
C ARG A 116 2.37 -8.62 13.07
N PRO A 117 3.48 -8.98 12.39
CA PRO A 117 4.71 -9.34 13.07
C PRO A 117 5.25 -8.18 13.91
N ALA A 118 5.96 -8.50 15.00
CA ALA A 118 6.46 -7.49 15.94
C ALA A 118 7.35 -6.43 15.28
N TRP A 119 8.11 -6.78 14.22
CA TRP A 119 8.97 -5.82 13.54
C TRP A 119 8.20 -4.64 12.88
N VAL A 120 6.90 -4.80 12.67
CA VAL A 120 6.07 -3.72 12.10
C VAL A 120 5.93 -2.55 13.07
N LEU A 121 6.12 -2.77 14.37
CA LEU A 121 6.18 -1.66 15.34
C LEU A 121 7.35 -0.71 15.03
N GLN A 122 8.48 -1.25 14.59
CA GLN A 122 9.61 -0.43 14.14
C GLN A 122 9.26 0.33 12.86
N THR A 123 8.57 -0.30 11.96
CA THR A 123 8.08 0.34 10.73
C THR A 123 7.15 1.51 11.05
N LEU A 124 6.26 1.34 12.03
CA LEU A 124 5.37 2.41 12.48
C LEU A 124 6.18 3.58 13.06
N ALA A 125 7.14 3.28 13.95
CA ALA A 125 7.98 4.31 14.53
C ALA A 125 8.75 5.08 13.46
N GLN A 126 9.28 4.37 12.47
CA GLN A 126 10.02 4.99 11.36
C GLN A 126 9.12 5.83 10.46
N TRP A 127 7.88 5.41 10.27
CA TRP A 127 6.92 6.21 9.48
C TRP A 127 6.73 7.60 10.08
N TYR A 128 6.65 7.71 11.41
CA TYR A 128 6.54 8.99 12.11
C TYR A 128 7.85 9.77 12.15
N ALA A 129 8.98 9.08 12.30
CA ALA A 129 10.28 9.71 12.51
C ALA A 129 10.90 10.27 11.23
N ASP A 130 10.57 9.67 10.08
CA ASP A 130 11.17 10.03 8.79
C ASP A 130 10.42 11.21 8.17
N PRO A 131 10.99 12.42 8.15
CA PRO A 131 10.36 13.56 7.47
C PRO A 131 10.35 13.33 5.96
N GLU A 132 9.42 13.89 5.31
CA GLU A 132 9.33 13.82 3.84
C GLU A 132 10.48 14.48 3.12
#